data_4e95b35f1cfbca3c1cf10615e7bf1829
#
_entry.id   4e95b35f1cfbca3c1cf10615e7bf1829
#
_cell.length_a   1.000
_cell.length_b   1.000
_cell.length_c   1.000
_cell.angle_alpha   90.00
_cell.angle_beta   90.00
_cell.angle_gamma   90.00
#
_symmetry.space_group_name_H-M   'P 1'
#
loop_
_entity.id
_entity.type
_entity.pdbx_description
1 polymer ?
#
loop_
_entity_poly.entity_id
_entity_poly.type
_entity_poly.pdbx_seq_one_letter_code
_entity_poly.pdbx_strand_id
1 'polypeptide(L)'
;MGYTTSCVFCGSIHSPVIDLGLHPHSDYFPKNNKKELKVFPLNLVRCTSCKLYQIDYHLDREFLFNEDYIYDSSINRGGQKHWQDFAKVSKDICKSSTKQLTHLDIGSNAGELNEAFTREDFLSYGVEPSKDPYNKAISLGRKSINSYFDRNILSKLPNDKFNVITFTNSFPHIPNPVE
;
A
#
# COMPACT_ATOMS: atom_id res chain seq x y z
N MET A 1 5.38 -8.40 -15.90
CA MET A 1 3.90 -8.56 -16.16
C MET A 1 3.61 -9.97 -16.65
N GLY A 2 2.57 -10.65 -16.18
CA GLY A 2 2.20 -11.98 -16.67
C GLY A 2 1.21 -12.74 -15.81
N TYR A 3 0.79 -13.88 -16.35
CA TYR A 3 -0.08 -14.79 -15.62
C TYR A 3 0.69 -15.57 -14.55
N THR A 4 0.01 -15.84 -13.43
CA THR A 4 0.45 -16.81 -12.43
C THR A 4 -0.53 -17.97 -12.37
N THR A 5 0.02 -19.17 -12.20
CA THR A 5 -0.77 -20.42 -12.05
C THR A 5 -0.84 -20.88 -10.61
N SER A 6 -0.14 -20.19 -9.71
CA SER A 6 -0.01 -20.56 -8.31
C SER A 6 -0.39 -19.41 -7.37
N CYS A 7 -0.85 -19.81 -6.19
CA CYS A 7 -1.22 -18.89 -5.12
C CYS A 7 0.02 -18.12 -4.61
N VAL A 8 -0.08 -16.80 -4.54
CA VAL A 8 1.00 -15.91 -4.03
C VAL A 8 1.33 -16.15 -2.55
N PHE A 9 0.43 -16.79 -1.80
CA PHE A 9 0.62 -17.07 -0.38
C PHE A 9 1.18 -18.46 -0.09
N CYS A 10 0.60 -19.53 -0.69
CA CYS A 10 0.96 -20.91 -0.33
C CYS A 10 1.52 -21.73 -1.50
N GLY A 11 1.66 -21.17 -2.70
CA GLY A 11 2.19 -21.84 -3.87
C GLY A 11 1.28 -22.89 -4.52
N SER A 12 0.11 -23.20 -3.92
CA SER A 12 -0.81 -24.20 -4.50
C SER A 12 -1.52 -23.65 -5.74
N ILE A 13 -2.03 -24.56 -6.58
CA ILE A 13 -2.82 -24.19 -7.76
C ILE A 13 -4.09 -23.42 -7.37
N HIS A 14 -4.57 -22.58 -8.25
CA HIS A 14 -5.86 -21.91 -8.11
C HIS A 14 -6.86 -22.36 -9.17
N SER A 15 -8.14 -22.13 -8.90
CA SER A 15 -9.25 -22.37 -9.82
C SER A 15 -9.91 -21.03 -10.20
N PRO A 16 -10.41 -20.91 -11.44
CA PRO A 16 -11.11 -19.70 -11.87
C PRO A 16 -12.41 -19.51 -11.09
N VAL A 17 -12.74 -18.25 -10.81
CA VAL A 17 -13.99 -17.85 -10.17
C VAL A 17 -14.82 -17.00 -11.13
N ILE A 18 -14.22 -15.94 -11.69
CA ILE A 18 -14.89 -15.08 -12.67
C ILE A 18 -13.84 -14.42 -13.58
N ASP A 19 -14.17 -14.38 -14.86
CA ASP A 19 -13.45 -13.59 -15.86
C ASP A 19 -14.22 -12.29 -16.11
N LEU A 20 -13.60 -11.16 -15.80
CA LEU A 20 -14.15 -9.83 -16.02
C LEU A 20 -13.70 -9.22 -17.35
N GLY A 21 -12.92 -9.93 -18.15
CA GLY A 21 -12.42 -9.47 -19.44
C GLY A 21 -11.18 -8.57 -19.33
N LEU A 22 -11.06 -7.67 -20.28
CA LEU A 22 -9.90 -6.76 -20.39
C LEU A 22 -10.25 -5.39 -19.83
N HIS A 23 -9.43 -4.90 -18.90
CA HIS A 23 -9.60 -3.60 -18.25
C HIS A 23 -8.31 -2.78 -18.29
N PRO A 24 -8.39 -1.43 -18.38
CA PRO A 24 -7.25 -0.59 -18.08
C PRO A 24 -6.90 -0.75 -16.59
N HIS A 25 -5.64 -0.48 -16.23
CA HIS A 25 -5.27 -0.43 -14.81
C HIS A 25 -5.92 0.78 -14.12
N SER A 26 -6.19 0.67 -12.82
CA SER A 26 -6.80 1.73 -12.02
C SER A 26 -5.91 2.97 -11.96
N ASP A 27 -6.52 4.11 -11.68
CA ASP A 27 -5.88 5.42 -11.48
C ASP A 27 -5.10 5.96 -12.69
N TYR A 28 -5.30 5.38 -13.88
CA TYR A 28 -4.77 5.89 -15.13
C TYR A 28 -5.83 6.67 -15.92
N PHE A 29 -5.74 7.99 -15.90
CA PHE A 29 -6.64 8.90 -16.61
C PHE A 29 -5.86 9.70 -17.65
N PRO A 30 -5.77 9.24 -18.91
CA PRO A 30 -4.99 9.92 -19.92
C PRO A 30 -5.59 11.31 -20.23
N LYS A 31 -4.74 12.32 -20.23
CA LYS A 31 -5.14 13.73 -20.54
C LYS A 31 -5.59 13.93 -21.98
N ASN A 32 -5.38 12.95 -22.85
CA ASN A 32 -5.66 13.05 -24.27
C ASN A 32 -6.41 11.79 -24.75
N ASN A 33 -7.63 11.98 -25.27
CA ASN A 33 -8.48 10.91 -25.82
C ASN A 33 -7.87 10.15 -27.01
N LYS A 34 -6.73 10.60 -27.55
CA LYS A 34 -6.01 9.94 -28.64
C LYS A 34 -4.98 8.91 -28.19
N LYS A 35 -4.68 8.80 -26.88
CA LYS A 35 -3.83 7.72 -26.37
C LYS A 35 -4.64 6.44 -26.26
N GLU A 36 -4.20 5.42 -26.97
CA GLU A 36 -4.75 4.07 -26.85
C GLU A 36 -4.56 3.56 -25.41
N LEU A 37 -5.66 3.17 -24.76
CA LEU A 37 -5.64 2.62 -23.43
C LEU A 37 -5.06 1.20 -23.46
N LYS A 38 -3.98 0.97 -22.75
CA LYS A 38 -3.52 -0.40 -22.49
C LYS A 38 -4.51 -1.09 -21.59
N VAL A 39 -4.97 -2.25 -22.00
CA VAL A 39 -5.89 -3.10 -21.23
C VAL A 39 -5.23 -4.43 -20.88
N PHE A 40 -5.63 -4.99 -19.76
CA PHE A 40 -5.03 -6.18 -19.17
C PHE A 40 -6.13 -7.13 -18.69
N PRO A 41 -5.88 -8.46 -18.66
CA PRO A 41 -6.84 -9.41 -18.11
C PRO A 41 -7.16 -9.11 -16.64
N LEU A 42 -8.44 -9.26 -16.29
CA LEU A 42 -8.90 -9.12 -14.91
C LEU A 42 -9.72 -10.34 -14.53
N ASN A 43 -9.04 -11.38 -14.04
CA ASN A 43 -9.64 -12.64 -13.64
C ASN A 43 -9.51 -12.81 -12.14
N LEU A 44 -10.62 -13.12 -11.46
CA LEU A 44 -10.61 -13.54 -10.07
C LEU A 44 -10.43 -15.05 -10.00
N VAL A 45 -9.46 -15.50 -9.24
CA VAL A 45 -9.18 -16.92 -9.00
C VAL A 45 -9.14 -17.22 -7.51
N ARG A 46 -9.36 -18.47 -7.13
CA ARG A 46 -9.34 -18.93 -5.74
C ARG A 46 -8.35 -20.05 -5.55
N CYS A 47 -7.48 -19.95 -4.58
CA CYS A 47 -6.57 -21.01 -4.20
C CYS A 47 -7.32 -22.28 -3.75
N THR A 48 -6.94 -23.43 -4.28
CA THR A 48 -7.59 -24.71 -3.92
C THR A 48 -7.25 -25.16 -2.50
N SER A 49 -6.09 -24.74 -1.96
CA SER A 49 -5.60 -25.07 -0.63
C SER A 49 -6.00 -24.03 0.43
N CYS A 50 -5.37 -22.86 0.47
CA CYS A 50 -5.58 -21.86 1.51
C CYS A 50 -6.83 -20.98 1.33
N LYS A 51 -7.54 -21.14 0.21
CA LYS A 51 -8.78 -20.43 -0.14
C LYS A 51 -8.63 -18.93 -0.41
N LEU A 52 -7.40 -18.40 -0.48
CA LEU A 52 -7.14 -17.01 -0.86
C LEU A 52 -7.75 -16.72 -2.24
N TYR A 53 -8.42 -15.58 -2.32
CA TYR A 53 -8.84 -14.99 -3.60
C TYR A 53 -7.75 -14.03 -4.09
N GLN A 54 -7.38 -14.14 -5.34
CA GLN A 54 -6.37 -13.29 -5.99
C GLN A 54 -6.72 -13.07 -7.47
N ILE A 55 -6.10 -12.09 -8.09
CA ILE A 55 -6.06 -11.99 -9.56
C ILE A 55 -4.96 -12.89 -10.10
N ASP A 56 -5.11 -13.40 -11.33
CA ASP A 56 -4.12 -14.30 -11.96
C ASP A 56 -3.17 -13.59 -12.94
N TYR A 57 -3.45 -12.33 -13.28
CA TYR A 57 -2.57 -11.50 -14.10
C TYR A 57 -1.96 -10.36 -13.31
N HIS A 58 -0.65 -10.35 -13.16
CA HIS A 58 0.06 -9.37 -12.36
C HIS A 58 0.78 -8.36 -13.25
N LEU A 59 0.59 -7.09 -12.92
CA LEU A 59 1.35 -5.98 -13.48
C LEU A 59 2.59 -5.71 -12.62
N ASP A 60 3.67 -5.27 -13.27
CA ASP A 60 4.87 -4.89 -12.54
C ASP A 60 4.58 -3.66 -11.68
N ARG A 61 5.08 -3.66 -10.46
CA ARG A 61 4.86 -2.56 -9.50
C ARG A 61 5.40 -1.22 -10.03
N GLU A 62 6.49 -1.25 -10.79
CA GLU A 62 7.09 -0.08 -11.44
C GLU A 62 6.17 0.48 -12.56
N PHE A 63 5.31 -0.34 -13.12
CA PHE A 63 4.29 0.08 -14.08
C PHE A 63 3.08 0.72 -13.38
N LEU A 64 2.68 0.18 -12.23
CA LEU A 64 1.51 0.67 -11.47
C LEU A 64 1.80 1.95 -10.70
N PHE A 65 2.98 2.05 -10.07
CA PHE A 65 3.36 3.12 -9.15
C PHE A 65 4.50 3.98 -9.73
N ASN A 66 4.34 4.36 -11.00
CA ASN A 66 5.29 5.21 -11.73
C ASN A 66 5.01 6.71 -11.50
N GLU A 67 5.66 7.58 -12.29
CA GLU A 67 5.50 9.03 -12.22
C GLU A 67 4.09 9.52 -12.63
N ASP A 68 3.33 8.70 -13.37
CA ASP A 68 1.94 9.01 -13.76
C ASP A 68 0.90 8.58 -12.69
N TYR A 69 1.33 7.99 -11.56
CA TYR A 69 0.45 7.61 -10.48
C TYR A 69 -0.12 8.84 -9.76
N ILE A 70 -1.43 9.03 -9.88
CA ILE A 70 -2.10 10.27 -9.48
C ILE A 70 -2.92 10.18 -8.20
N TYR A 71 -3.04 8.99 -7.59
CA TYR A 71 -3.84 8.84 -6.39
C TYR A 71 -3.22 9.62 -5.22
N ASP A 72 -3.98 10.56 -4.70
CA ASP A 72 -3.61 11.43 -3.58
C ASP A 72 -4.65 11.29 -2.47
N SER A 73 -4.27 10.60 -1.39
CA SER A 73 -5.14 10.36 -0.23
C SER A 73 -5.53 11.64 0.50
N SER A 74 -4.75 12.71 0.38
CA SER A 74 -4.96 13.98 1.09
C SER A 74 -6.18 14.77 0.61
N ILE A 75 -6.72 14.44 -0.56
CA ILE A 75 -7.91 15.11 -1.12
C ILE A 75 -9.18 14.72 -0.35
N ASN A 76 -9.19 13.55 0.28
CA ASN A 76 -10.35 13.04 1.01
C ASN A 76 -10.46 13.62 2.42
N ARG A 77 -11.19 14.73 2.57
CA ARG A 77 -11.43 15.38 3.87
C ARG A 77 -12.19 14.49 4.86
N GLY A 78 -13.04 13.58 4.40
CA GLY A 78 -13.78 12.62 5.25
C GLY A 78 -12.88 11.59 5.92
N GLY A 79 -11.73 11.28 5.34
CA GLY A 79 -10.75 10.35 5.90
C GLY A 79 -10.03 10.84 7.15
N GLN A 80 -9.90 12.16 7.35
CA GLN A 80 -9.09 12.71 8.44
C GLN A 80 -9.58 12.26 9.83
N LYS A 81 -10.90 12.32 10.06
CA LYS A 81 -11.48 11.86 11.34
C LYS A 81 -11.27 10.36 11.53
N HIS A 82 -11.43 9.57 10.49
CA HIS A 82 -11.20 8.12 10.52
C HIS A 82 -9.75 7.80 10.93
N TRP A 83 -8.77 8.48 10.34
CA TRP A 83 -7.35 8.27 10.68
C TRP A 83 -7.03 8.70 12.13
N GLN A 84 -7.63 9.78 12.60
CA GLN A 84 -7.47 10.23 13.99
C GLN A 84 -8.06 9.21 14.98
N ASP A 85 -9.28 8.73 14.73
CA ASP A 85 -9.94 7.71 15.56
C ASP A 85 -9.12 6.40 15.56
N PHE A 86 -8.58 6.00 14.41
CA PHE A 86 -7.73 4.83 14.28
C PHE A 86 -6.42 4.96 15.07
N ALA A 87 -5.73 6.08 14.97
CA ALA A 87 -4.50 6.34 15.72
C ALA A 87 -4.76 6.35 17.23
N LYS A 88 -5.88 6.94 17.68
CA LYS A 88 -6.28 6.97 19.09
C LYS A 88 -6.54 5.57 19.64
N VAL A 89 -7.30 4.73 18.92
CA VAL A 89 -7.54 3.33 19.30
C VAL A 89 -6.22 2.56 19.37
N SER A 90 -5.31 2.77 18.43
CA SER A 90 -3.98 2.15 18.42
C SER A 90 -3.16 2.56 19.64
N LYS A 91 -3.20 3.84 20.02
CA LYS A 91 -2.55 4.33 21.25
C LYS A 91 -3.13 3.67 22.50
N ASP A 92 -4.45 3.53 22.57
CA ASP A 92 -5.12 2.89 23.69
C ASP A 92 -4.72 1.42 23.85
N ILE A 93 -4.49 0.69 22.76
CA ILE A 93 -3.99 -0.69 22.77
C ILE A 93 -2.53 -0.72 23.29
N CYS A 94 -1.73 0.29 22.98
CA CYS A 94 -0.32 0.37 23.37
C CYS A 94 -0.06 0.97 24.77
N LYS A 95 -1.11 1.26 25.57
CA LYS A 95 -1.02 1.95 26.89
C LYS A 95 -0.04 1.34 27.89
N SER A 96 0.28 0.06 27.81
CA SER A 96 1.24 -0.59 28.71
C SER A 96 2.70 -0.27 28.42
N SER A 97 2.99 0.40 27.29
CA SER A 97 4.35 0.79 26.95
C SER A 97 4.74 2.07 27.67
N THR A 98 5.86 2.03 28.41
CA THR A 98 6.48 3.21 29.06
C THR A 98 7.49 3.91 28.15
N LYS A 99 7.74 3.38 26.95
CA LYS A 99 8.68 3.91 25.95
C LYS A 99 7.95 4.76 24.91
N GLN A 100 8.71 5.59 24.20
CA GLN A 100 8.23 6.29 23.01
C GLN A 100 7.57 5.29 22.04
N LEU A 101 6.31 5.51 21.72
CA LEU A 101 5.58 4.69 20.75
C LEU A 101 6.05 4.99 19.33
N THR A 102 6.18 3.95 18.53
CA THR A 102 6.65 4.01 17.14
C THR A 102 5.62 3.40 16.20
N HIS A 103 5.46 4.02 15.03
CA HIS A 103 4.53 3.60 13.99
C HIS A 103 5.22 3.57 12.63
N LEU A 104 4.92 2.57 11.81
CA LEU A 104 5.34 2.44 10.43
C LEU A 104 4.11 2.24 9.54
N ASP A 105 3.93 3.11 8.55
CA ASP A 105 2.89 3.01 7.55
C ASP A 105 3.46 2.61 6.18
N ILE A 106 3.01 1.49 5.63
CA ILE A 106 3.51 0.93 4.38
C ILE A 106 2.54 1.23 3.25
N GLY A 107 3.02 1.94 2.21
CA GLY A 107 2.20 2.58 1.19
C GLY A 107 1.54 3.85 1.76
N SER A 108 2.35 4.69 2.41
CA SER A 108 1.87 5.81 3.21
C SER A 108 1.27 6.96 2.40
N ASN A 109 1.41 6.96 1.08
CA ASN A 109 0.98 8.04 0.20
C ASN A 109 1.49 9.40 0.70
N ALA A 110 0.65 10.43 0.76
CA ALA A 110 1.03 11.75 1.28
C ALA A 110 1.12 11.80 2.82
N GLY A 111 0.89 10.69 3.54
CA GLY A 111 1.17 10.52 4.97
C GLY A 111 0.08 11.03 5.91
N GLU A 112 -1.21 11.00 5.53
CA GLU A 112 -2.32 11.42 6.40
C GLU A 112 -2.41 10.56 7.66
N LEU A 113 -2.21 9.24 7.52
CA LEU A 113 -2.20 8.34 8.66
C LEU A 113 -0.98 8.58 9.56
N ASN A 114 0.19 8.84 8.97
CA ASN A 114 1.40 9.22 9.74
C ASN A 114 1.17 10.48 10.57
N GLU A 115 0.52 11.49 9.99
CA GLU A 115 0.13 12.73 10.69
C GLU A 115 -0.79 12.44 11.87
N ALA A 116 -1.80 11.58 11.68
CA ALA A 116 -2.72 11.20 12.74
C ALA A 116 -2.00 10.49 13.90
N PHE A 117 -1.08 9.56 13.61
CA PHE A 117 -0.26 8.90 14.62
C PHE A 117 0.69 9.88 15.31
N THR A 118 1.27 10.83 14.57
CA THR A 118 2.14 11.87 15.17
C THR A 118 1.39 12.75 16.17
N ARG A 119 0.12 13.09 15.88
CA ARG A 119 -0.74 13.84 16.83
C ARG A 119 -1.09 13.06 18.10
N GLU A 120 -1.01 11.75 18.04
CA GLU A 120 -1.16 10.84 19.18
C GLU A 120 0.19 10.46 19.84
N ASP A 121 1.22 11.30 19.66
CA ASP A 121 2.56 11.16 20.24
C ASP A 121 3.36 9.93 19.78
N PHE A 122 3.02 9.34 18.62
CA PHE A 122 3.87 8.33 17.99
C PHE A 122 5.01 8.98 17.20
N LEU A 123 6.17 8.36 17.25
CA LEU A 123 7.21 8.60 16.26
C LEU A 123 6.84 7.80 15.01
N SER A 124 6.20 8.46 14.05
CA SER A 124 5.60 7.84 12.89
C SER A 124 6.46 8.01 11.64
N TYR A 125 6.60 6.93 10.85
CA TYR A 125 7.34 6.88 9.60
C TYR A 125 6.47 6.28 8.50
N GLY A 126 6.61 6.79 7.27
CA GLY A 126 5.99 6.24 6.07
C GLY A 126 7.01 5.57 5.15
N VAL A 127 6.53 4.62 4.35
CA VAL A 127 7.25 4.07 3.19
C VAL A 127 6.35 4.23 1.99
N GLU A 128 6.80 5.00 0.97
CA GLU A 128 6.01 5.33 -0.22
C GLU A 128 6.88 5.23 -1.48
N PRO A 129 6.56 4.33 -2.43
CA PRO A 129 7.34 4.19 -3.65
C PRO A 129 7.10 5.33 -4.65
N SER A 130 5.89 5.88 -4.71
CA SER A 130 5.51 6.91 -5.69
C SER A 130 6.10 8.26 -5.31
N LYS A 131 6.79 8.88 -6.26
CA LYS A 131 7.62 10.07 -6.03
C LYS A 131 6.80 11.29 -5.63
N ASP A 132 5.65 11.54 -6.27
CA ASP A 132 4.83 12.72 -6.00
C ASP A 132 4.16 12.68 -4.63
N PRO A 133 3.49 11.57 -4.21
CA PRO A 133 2.99 11.45 -2.84
C PRO A 133 4.10 11.55 -1.78
N TYR A 134 5.26 10.91 -2.01
CA TYR A 134 6.42 11.03 -1.14
C TYR A 134 6.88 12.49 -1.00
N ASN A 135 7.09 13.21 -2.10
CA ASN A 135 7.52 14.61 -2.07
C ASN A 135 6.51 15.48 -1.33
N LYS A 136 5.22 15.20 -1.51
CA LYS A 136 4.15 15.89 -0.78
C LYS A 136 4.24 15.62 0.74
N ALA A 137 4.43 14.37 1.14
CA ALA A 137 4.62 14.01 2.55
C ALA A 137 5.79 14.79 3.18
N ILE A 138 6.95 14.81 2.49
CA ILE A 138 8.14 15.56 2.94
C ILE A 138 7.86 17.07 3.03
N SER A 139 7.18 17.65 2.03
CA SER A 139 6.84 19.09 2.02
C SER A 139 5.92 19.49 3.19
N LEU A 140 5.13 18.54 3.70
CA LEU A 140 4.27 18.70 4.86
C LEU A 140 4.98 18.38 6.21
N GLY A 141 6.30 18.13 6.19
CA GLY A 141 7.10 17.82 7.37
C GLY A 141 6.92 16.40 7.92
N ARG A 142 6.29 15.50 7.15
CA ARG A 142 6.07 14.11 7.53
C ARG A 142 7.33 13.28 7.25
N LYS A 143 7.61 12.30 8.10
CA LYS A 143 8.77 11.41 7.93
C LYS A 143 8.38 10.28 6.99
N SER A 144 8.99 10.22 5.81
CA SER A 144 8.76 9.18 4.81
C SER A 144 10.05 8.75 4.14
N ILE A 145 10.06 7.53 3.62
CA ILE A 145 11.17 6.93 2.86
C ILE A 145 10.63 6.59 1.48
N ASN A 146 11.26 7.12 0.42
CA ASN A 146 10.89 6.80 -0.95
C ASN A 146 11.48 5.43 -1.33
N SER A 147 10.69 4.39 -1.19
CA SER A 147 11.08 3.02 -1.51
C SER A 147 9.85 2.12 -1.63
N TYR A 148 10.00 1.02 -2.36
CA TYR A 148 9.10 -0.12 -2.20
C TYR A 148 9.38 -0.81 -0.86
N PHE A 149 8.33 -1.45 -0.30
CA PHE A 149 8.48 -2.27 0.89
C PHE A 149 8.94 -3.68 0.47
N ASP A 150 10.21 -3.93 0.60
CA ASP A 150 10.89 -5.20 0.37
C ASP A 150 12.05 -5.35 1.37
N ARG A 151 12.83 -6.44 1.31
CA ARG A 151 13.93 -6.69 2.26
C ARG A 151 14.98 -5.57 2.29
N ASN A 152 15.16 -4.81 1.21
CA ASN A 152 16.15 -3.74 1.14
C ASN A 152 15.78 -2.52 2.00
N ILE A 153 14.49 -2.35 2.33
CA ILE A 153 14.04 -1.23 3.17
C ILE A 153 14.53 -1.35 4.61
N LEU A 154 14.74 -2.58 5.10
CA LEU A 154 15.08 -2.83 6.51
C LEU A 154 16.30 -2.03 6.97
N SER A 155 17.30 -1.89 6.11
CA SER A 155 18.51 -1.09 6.41
C SER A 155 18.29 0.41 6.42
N LYS A 156 17.15 0.89 5.88
CA LYS A 156 16.79 2.31 5.80
C LYS A 156 15.80 2.71 6.90
N LEU A 157 15.17 1.74 7.56
CA LEU A 157 14.25 2.01 8.65
C LEU A 157 15.00 2.53 9.88
N PRO A 158 14.44 3.53 10.58
CA PRO A 158 15.11 4.12 11.77
C PRO A 158 15.06 3.20 13.00
N ASN A 159 14.24 2.17 12.98
CA ASN A 159 14.06 1.22 14.08
C ASN A 159 13.91 -0.21 13.53
N ASP A 160 14.41 -1.18 14.28
CA ASP A 160 14.23 -2.61 13.98
C ASP A 160 12.84 -3.13 14.37
N LYS A 161 12.12 -2.40 15.22
CA LYS A 161 10.80 -2.77 15.74
C LYS A 161 9.91 -1.55 15.86
N PHE A 162 8.63 -1.75 15.57
CA PHE A 162 7.57 -0.75 15.72
C PHE A 162 6.47 -1.29 16.62
N ASN A 163 5.82 -0.40 17.39
CA ASN A 163 4.67 -0.75 18.20
C ASN A 163 3.43 -1.03 17.34
N VAL A 164 3.29 -0.28 16.24
CA VAL A 164 2.20 -0.43 15.27
C VAL A 164 2.79 -0.39 13.86
N ILE A 165 2.35 -1.32 13.02
CA ILE A 165 2.65 -1.33 11.58
C ILE A 165 1.30 -1.37 10.85
N THR A 166 1.12 -0.50 9.86
CA THR A 166 -0.11 -0.39 9.07
C THR A 166 0.15 -0.63 7.58
N PHE A 167 -0.85 -1.22 6.93
CA PHE A 167 -0.92 -1.49 5.49
C PHE A 167 -2.32 -1.09 4.99
N THR A 168 -2.63 0.19 5.01
CA THR A 168 -3.95 0.66 4.58
C THR A 168 -4.06 0.68 3.07
N ASN A 169 -4.79 -0.31 2.51
CA ASN A 169 -4.98 -0.52 1.06
C ASN A 169 -3.70 -0.78 0.25
N SER A 170 -2.56 -1.05 0.89
CA SER A 170 -1.29 -1.31 0.24
C SER A 170 -0.92 -2.80 0.19
N PHE A 171 -1.33 -3.58 1.21
CA PHE A 171 -1.00 -5.00 1.32
C PHE A 171 -1.38 -5.84 0.08
N PRO A 172 -2.56 -5.65 -0.56
CA PRO A 172 -2.94 -6.41 -1.77
C PRO A 172 -2.03 -6.14 -2.98
N HIS A 173 -1.22 -5.10 -2.95
CA HIS A 173 -0.30 -4.74 -4.03
C HIS A 173 1.15 -5.21 -3.79
N ILE A 174 1.40 -5.94 -2.71
CA ILE A 174 2.72 -6.53 -2.42
C ILE A 174 2.84 -7.85 -3.20
N PRO A 175 3.80 -7.97 -4.14
CA PRO A 175 3.90 -9.16 -4.99
C PRO A 175 4.20 -10.45 -4.23
N ASN A 176 4.95 -10.35 -3.14
CA ASN A 176 5.42 -11.46 -2.30
C ASN A 176 5.03 -11.23 -0.83
N PRO A 177 3.77 -11.45 -0.45
CA PRO A 177 3.28 -11.11 0.90
C PRO A 177 3.84 -12.01 2.01
N VAL A 178 4.55 -13.09 1.66
CA VAL A 178 5.22 -14.01 2.62
C VAL A 178 6.70 -13.73 2.79
N GLU A 179 7.26 -12.81 2.05
CA GLU A 179 8.68 -12.44 2.10
C GLU A 179 8.95 -11.29 3.09
#